data_0ff522d57b6fd7babdb8b256ab70072f
#
_entry.id   0ff522d57b6fd7babdb8b256ab70072f
#
_cell.length_a   1.000
_cell.length_b   1.000
_cell.length_c   1.000
_cell.angle_alpha   90.00
_cell.angle_beta   90.00
_cell.angle_gamma   90.00
#
_symmetry.space_group_name_H-M   'P 1'
#
loop_
_entity.id
_entity.type
_entity.pdbx_description
1 polymer ?
#
loop_
_entity_poly.entity_id
_entity_poly.type
_entity_poly.pdbx_seq_one_letter_code
_entity_poly.pdbx_strand_id
1 'polypeptide(L)'
;MEILVGSNSPVTHKVFWQGQLTDSDSIPVVRLYDITEDPAISPPINPGTILATLTPIKSEVDAGTYVVYIPVSFTTRQRQLRLNWSYEVGSVATEKSHKIYVQTPYTDLSQAIDSLGLGSDFSDPNSKSYFELCSAERYARKLIEAYTQQQFYLYDDVQIAYGSGSDVLPLPYKLAELHELYQNDILLVNTLTNINNWNYSTIISESGFGIRINRADMLDNTVYTANGMVPPPINDNYNGVFSNGSTYRVQGKFGWAEVPDEVDLACIELMKDYFSKDKVWRNKYMKSIKTFDWQFEYNSGTYSGTGNLYADQLLLPYVINKMVVI
;
A
#
# COMPACT_ATOMS: atom_id res chain seq x y z
N MET A 1 9.12 7.51 -3.85
CA MET A 1 10.01 6.94 -2.81
C MET A 1 9.12 6.39 -1.71
N GLU A 2 9.50 5.27 -1.07
CA GLU A 2 8.78 4.70 0.06
C GLU A 2 9.64 4.77 1.30
N ILE A 3 9.01 5.07 2.44
CA ILE A 3 9.61 5.06 3.78
C ILE A 3 8.65 4.34 4.73
N LEU A 4 9.17 3.79 5.83
CA LEU A 4 8.33 3.07 6.78
C LEU A 4 7.74 4.01 7.84
N VAL A 5 6.56 3.64 8.34
CA VAL A 5 5.96 4.27 9.53
C VAL A 5 6.96 4.20 10.69
N GLY A 6 7.11 5.31 11.40
CA GLY A 6 8.04 5.42 12.53
C GLY A 6 9.51 5.61 12.14
N SER A 7 9.85 5.67 10.85
CA SER A 7 11.23 5.84 10.41
C SER A 7 11.62 7.31 10.19
N ASN A 8 12.89 7.63 10.45
CA ASN A 8 13.53 8.90 10.12
C ASN A 8 14.39 8.71 8.87
N SER A 9 13.74 8.43 7.74
CA SER A 9 14.44 8.08 6.51
C SER A 9 15.03 9.30 5.80
N PRO A 10 16.31 9.21 5.35
CA PRO A 10 16.92 10.26 4.55
C PRO A 10 16.34 10.31 3.14
N VAL A 11 16.08 11.50 2.65
CA VAL A 11 15.72 11.77 1.26
C VAL A 11 16.84 12.54 0.60
N THR A 12 17.47 11.92 -0.39
CA THR A 12 18.58 12.52 -1.12
C THR A 12 18.07 13.21 -2.38
N HIS A 13 18.53 14.42 -2.61
CA HIS A 13 18.31 15.18 -3.83
C HIS A 13 19.65 15.54 -4.47
N LYS A 14 19.71 15.39 -5.80
CA LYS A 14 20.90 15.73 -6.59
C LYS A 14 20.60 16.91 -7.51
N VAL A 15 21.42 17.94 -7.41
CA VAL A 15 21.34 19.14 -8.24
C VAL A 15 22.24 18.97 -9.46
N PHE A 16 21.68 19.18 -10.64
CA PHE A 16 22.42 19.09 -11.91
C PHE A 16 22.36 20.43 -12.63
N TRP A 17 23.51 20.88 -13.14
CA TRP A 17 23.64 22.01 -14.04
C TRP A 17 24.41 21.59 -15.29
N GLN A 18 23.82 21.81 -16.45
CA GLN A 18 24.41 21.41 -17.74
C GLN A 18 24.88 19.95 -17.78
N GLY A 19 24.14 19.06 -17.12
CA GLY A 19 24.43 17.62 -17.06
C GLY A 19 25.48 17.18 -16.04
N GLN A 20 26.05 18.12 -15.26
CA GLN A 20 27.01 17.81 -14.20
C GLN A 20 26.41 18.08 -12.82
N LEU A 21 26.82 17.26 -11.82
CA LEU A 21 26.50 17.52 -10.42
C LEU A 21 27.16 18.82 -9.99
N THR A 22 26.35 19.78 -9.53
CA THR A 22 26.80 21.13 -9.18
C THR A 22 26.11 21.57 -7.91
N ASP A 23 26.83 22.25 -7.05
CA ASP A 23 26.24 22.86 -5.85
C ASP A 23 25.24 23.95 -6.25
N SER A 24 24.17 24.09 -5.48
CA SER A 24 23.26 25.22 -5.60
C SER A 24 23.92 26.51 -5.10
N ASP A 25 23.52 27.64 -5.66
CA ASP A 25 24.06 28.98 -5.31
C ASP A 25 23.76 29.33 -3.84
N SER A 26 22.68 28.77 -3.29
CA SER A 26 22.28 28.85 -1.88
C SER A 26 21.81 27.50 -1.36
N ILE A 27 21.77 27.35 -0.04
CA ILE A 27 21.20 26.13 0.57
C ILE A 27 19.74 25.97 0.12
N PRO A 28 19.36 24.81 -0.46
CA PRO A 28 17.98 24.56 -0.89
C PRO A 28 16.98 24.73 0.25
N VAL A 29 15.81 25.27 -0.07
CA VAL A 29 14.68 25.29 0.85
C VAL A 29 13.81 24.09 0.55
N VAL A 30 13.52 23.27 1.56
CA VAL A 30 12.72 22.06 1.42
C VAL A 30 11.43 22.21 2.19
N ARG A 31 10.30 22.12 1.49
CA ARG A 31 8.97 22.16 2.12
C ARG A 31 8.33 20.79 2.06
N LEU A 32 7.85 20.33 3.20
CA LEU A 32 7.12 19.08 3.35
C LEU A 32 5.61 19.37 3.34
N TYR A 33 4.87 18.65 2.49
CA TYR A 33 3.42 18.75 2.35
C TYR A 33 2.77 17.40 2.64
N ASP A 34 1.60 17.43 3.30
CA ASP A 34 0.67 16.29 3.30
C ASP A 34 -0.18 16.37 2.02
N ILE A 35 -0.08 15.37 1.20
CA ILE A 35 -0.86 15.21 -0.04
C ILE A 35 -1.69 13.94 0.00
N THR A 36 -1.92 13.39 1.19
CA THR A 36 -2.81 12.24 1.35
C THR A 36 -4.17 12.62 0.77
N GLU A 37 -4.60 11.89 -0.23
CA GLU A 37 -5.93 12.05 -0.80
C GLU A 37 -6.93 11.60 0.26
N ASP A 38 -7.78 12.51 0.70
CA ASP A 38 -8.96 12.18 1.48
C ASP A 38 -10.09 11.94 0.48
N PRO A 39 -10.59 10.71 0.35
CA PRO A 39 -11.66 10.41 -0.60
C PRO A 39 -12.97 11.15 -0.29
N ALA A 40 -13.13 11.64 0.95
CA ALA A 40 -14.27 12.47 1.34
C ALA A 40 -14.16 13.92 0.82
N ILE A 41 -12.98 14.36 0.36
CA ILE A 41 -12.75 15.71 -0.15
C ILE A 41 -12.52 15.65 -1.66
N SER A 42 -13.50 16.06 -2.43
CA SER A 42 -13.40 16.20 -3.88
C SER A 42 -13.67 17.66 -4.27
N PRO A 43 -12.78 18.32 -5.02
CA PRO A 43 -11.50 17.86 -5.56
C PRO A 43 -10.40 17.84 -4.47
N PRO A 44 -9.31 17.03 -4.66
CA PRO A 44 -8.22 16.97 -3.72
C PRO A 44 -7.58 18.35 -3.57
N ILE A 45 -7.26 18.75 -2.33
CA ILE A 45 -6.58 20.02 -2.05
C ILE A 45 -5.17 19.95 -2.64
N ASN A 46 -4.92 20.65 -3.73
CA ASN A 46 -3.60 20.83 -4.29
C ASN A 46 -3.16 22.28 -4.06
N PRO A 47 -2.05 22.54 -3.37
CA PRO A 47 -0.81 21.73 -3.25
C PRO A 47 -0.72 20.80 -2.03
N GLY A 48 -1.73 20.63 -1.20
CA GLY A 48 -1.67 19.92 0.07
C GLY A 48 -1.36 20.85 1.25
N THR A 49 -1.47 20.34 2.46
CA THR A 49 -1.16 21.10 3.68
C THR A 49 0.34 21.12 3.94
N ILE A 50 0.93 22.30 4.14
CA ILE A 50 2.34 22.44 4.54
C ILE A 50 2.48 21.92 5.97
N LEU A 51 3.30 20.89 6.16
CA LEU A 51 3.62 20.34 7.47
C LEU A 51 4.83 20.99 8.11
N ALA A 52 5.89 21.21 7.33
CA ALA A 52 7.14 21.78 7.81
C ALA A 52 8.00 22.34 6.67
N THR A 53 8.94 23.22 7.06
CA THR A 53 10.11 23.57 6.26
C THR A 53 11.31 22.88 6.88
N LEU A 54 12.01 22.09 6.09
CA LEU A 54 13.15 21.29 6.52
C LEU A 54 14.45 21.90 5.99
N THR A 55 15.52 21.78 6.77
CA THR A 55 16.86 22.24 6.37
C THR A 55 17.66 21.05 5.86
N PRO A 56 18.04 21.02 4.59
CA PRO A 56 18.86 19.94 4.05
C PRO A 56 20.32 20.08 4.49
N ILE A 57 20.99 18.96 4.57
CA ILE A 57 22.42 18.84 4.84
C ILE A 57 23.11 18.58 3.49
N LYS A 58 24.12 19.39 3.16
CA LYS A 58 24.94 19.16 1.99
C LYS A 58 25.89 17.99 2.24
N SER A 59 26.04 17.10 1.26
CA SER A 59 27.05 16.05 1.30
C SER A 59 28.46 16.64 1.23
N GLU A 60 29.34 16.18 2.11
CA GLU A 60 30.75 16.55 2.10
C GLU A 60 31.55 15.84 1.00
N VAL A 61 31.02 14.70 0.52
CA VAL A 61 31.71 13.82 -0.43
C VAL A 61 31.31 14.13 -1.87
N ASP A 62 30.01 14.33 -2.11
CA ASP A 62 29.47 14.50 -3.45
C ASP A 62 28.94 15.93 -3.66
N ALA A 63 29.55 16.65 -4.59
CA ALA A 63 29.07 17.96 -5.01
C ALA A 63 27.60 17.86 -5.48
N GLY A 64 26.81 18.89 -5.23
CA GLY A 64 25.42 18.96 -5.65
C GLY A 64 24.47 17.98 -4.98
N THR A 65 24.94 17.26 -3.96
CA THR A 65 24.11 16.26 -3.25
C THR A 65 23.66 16.82 -1.90
N TYR A 66 22.36 16.80 -1.69
CA TYR A 66 21.73 17.30 -0.46
C TYR A 66 20.85 16.19 0.14
N VAL A 67 20.85 16.09 1.46
CA VAL A 67 20.06 15.09 2.21
C VAL A 67 19.18 15.82 3.20
N VAL A 68 17.91 15.44 3.27
CA VAL A 68 16.99 15.90 4.30
C VAL A 68 16.40 14.67 5.01
N TYR A 69 16.26 14.78 6.32
CA TYR A 69 15.61 13.77 7.14
C TYR A 69 14.16 14.19 7.40
N ILE A 70 13.24 13.26 7.18
CA ILE A 70 11.82 13.47 7.51
C ILE A 70 11.65 13.11 8.98
N PRO A 71 11.28 14.07 9.87
CA PRO A 71 11.08 13.76 11.28
C PRO A 71 10.03 12.68 11.51
N VAL A 72 10.27 11.82 12.48
CA VAL A 72 9.36 10.70 12.85
C VAL A 72 7.94 11.20 13.13
N SER A 73 7.77 12.42 13.67
CA SER A 73 6.44 13.01 13.90
C SER A 73 5.57 13.10 12.64
N PHE A 74 6.17 13.12 11.45
CA PHE A 74 5.44 13.13 10.16
C PHE A 74 5.30 11.74 9.53
N THR A 75 5.89 10.71 10.13
CA THR A 75 5.81 9.33 9.66
C THR A 75 5.08 8.39 10.63
N THR A 76 4.33 8.94 11.59
CA THR A 76 3.62 8.17 12.63
C THR A 76 2.48 7.30 12.10
N ARG A 77 2.02 7.57 10.90
CA ARG A 77 0.95 6.83 10.22
C ARG A 77 1.20 6.77 8.73
N GLN A 78 0.54 5.84 8.08
CA GLN A 78 0.49 5.77 6.63
C GLN A 78 -0.07 7.07 6.04
N ARG A 79 0.64 7.64 5.08
CA ARG A 79 0.24 8.86 4.35
C ARG A 79 1.06 9.08 3.10
N GLN A 80 0.60 9.99 2.26
CA GLN A 80 1.35 10.47 1.11
C GLN A 80 1.93 11.85 1.42
N LEU A 81 3.23 11.99 1.27
CA LEU A 81 3.96 13.21 1.48
C LEU A 81 4.58 13.70 0.17
N ARG A 82 4.77 15.02 0.06
CA ARG A 82 5.51 15.62 -1.03
C ARG A 82 6.57 16.54 -0.46
N LEU A 83 7.82 16.36 -0.90
CA LEU A 83 8.92 17.26 -0.65
C LEU A 83 9.13 18.15 -1.87
N ASN A 84 9.00 19.47 -1.70
CA ASN A 84 9.35 20.44 -2.71
C ASN A 84 10.71 21.06 -2.37
N TRP A 85 11.64 20.90 -3.28
CA TRP A 85 12.99 21.45 -3.22
C TRP A 85 13.04 22.71 -4.08
N SER A 86 13.30 23.86 -3.47
CA SER A 86 13.45 25.14 -4.17
C SER A 86 14.90 25.60 -3.99
N TYR A 87 15.61 25.81 -5.09
CA TYR A 87 17.02 26.22 -5.10
C TYR A 87 17.37 27.01 -6.37
N GLU A 88 18.49 27.70 -6.33
CA GLU A 88 19.06 28.39 -7.48
C GLU A 88 20.36 27.71 -7.88
N VAL A 89 20.62 27.64 -9.19
CA VAL A 89 21.85 27.14 -9.77
C VAL A 89 22.17 27.94 -11.04
N GLY A 90 23.35 28.56 -11.09
CA GLY A 90 23.71 29.48 -12.18
C GLY A 90 22.72 30.63 -12.33
N SER A 91 22.21 31.17 -11.21
CA SER A 91 21.18 32.24 -11.15
C SER A 91 19.83 31.87 -11.75
N VAL A 92 19.56 30.56 -11.95
CA VAL A 92 18.27 30.06 -12.39
C VAL A 92 17.53 29.41 -11.23
N ALA A 93 16.38 29.97 -10.87
CA ALA A 93 15.50 29.38 -9.85
C ALA A 93 14.89 28.08 -10.36
N THR A 94 15.01 27.03 -9.58
CA THR A 94 14.54 25.69 -9.92
C THR A 94 13.71 25.09 -8.78
N GLU A 95 12.62 24.42 -9.13
CA GLU A 95 11.80 23.68 -8.18
C GLU A 95 11.69 22.21 -8.63
N LYS A 96 11.88 21.31 -7.68
CA LYS A 96 11.74 19.85 -7.88
C LYS A 96 10.91 19.26 -6.75
N SER A 97 10.06 18.29 -7.10
CA SER A 97 9.23 17.62 -6.11
C SER A 97 9.46 16.11 -6.10
N HIS A 98 9.41 15.55 -4.91
CA HIS A 98 9.48 14.10 -4.66
C HIS A 98 8.21 13.65 -3.93
N LYS A 99 7.49 12.69 -4.49
CA LYS A 99 6.42 12.00 -3.78
C LYS A 99 7.02 10.92 -2.89
N ILE A 100 6.52 10.84 -1.66
CA ILE A 100 6.95 9.90 -0.63
C ILE A 100 5.70 9.21 -0.09
N TYR A 101 5.73 7.90 -0.06
CA TYR A 101 4.70 7.06 0.52
C TYR A 101 5.20 6.54 1.85
N VAL A 102 4.52 6.91 2.94
CA VAL A 102 4.76 6.36 4.28
C VAL A 102 3.95 5.07 4.36
N GLN A 103 4.62 3.94 4.48
CA GLN A 103 4.02 2.61 4.44
C GLN A 103 4.14 1.91 5.78
N THR A 104 3.11 1.14 6.15
CA THR A 104 3.16 0.27 7.31
C THR A 104 4.06 -0.93 7.01
N PRO A 105 5.05 -1.24 7.86
CA PRO A 105 5.85 -2.45 7.70
C PRO A 105 4.99 -3.70 7.93
N TYR A 106 5.37 -4.83 7.33
CA TYR A 106 4.70 -6.12 7.54
C TYR A 106 5.18 -6.86 8.77
N THR A 107 6.26 -6.41 9.39
CA THR A 107 6.76 -6.93 10.66
C THR A 107 7.12 -5.78 11.59
N ASP A 108 7.04 -6.02 12.89
CA ASP A 108 7.62 -5.10 13.87
C ASP A 108 9.14 -5.14 13.73
N LEU A 109 9.74 -3.98 13.45
CA LEU A 109 11.19 -3.90 13.24
C LEU A 109 11.99 -4.30 14.49
N SER A 110 11.47 -4.09 15.70
CA SER A 110 12.13 -4.53 16.94
C SER A 110 12.12 -6.06 17.05
N GLN A 111 11.01 -6.70 16.75
CA GLN A 111 10.90 -8.16 16.71
C GLN A 111 11.77 -8.74 15.58
N ALA A 112 11.85 -8.07 14.43
CA ALA A 112 12.73 -8.49 13.34
C ALA A 112 14.21 -8.46 13.76
N ILE A 113 14.67 -7.41 14.48
CA ILE A 113 16.04 -7.32 15.00
C ILE A 113 16.38 -8.53 15.86
N ASP A 114 15.50 -8.86 16.81
CA ASP A 114 15.67 -9.99 17.72
C ASP A 114 15.68 -11.33 16.96
N SER A 115 14.72 -11.52 16.05
CA SER A 115 14.59 -12.76 15.26
C SER A 115 15.76 -12.99 14.30
N LEU A 116 16.34 -11.91 13.79
CA LEU A 116 17.49 -11.95 12.88
C LEU A 116 18.82 -12.00 13.62
N GLY A 117 18.84 -11.83 14.95
CA GLY A 117 20.05 -11.78 15.76
C GLY A 117 20.95 -10.59 15.41
N LEU A 118 20.36 -9.45 15.05
CA LEU A 118 21.09 -8.25 14.68
C LEU A 118 21.56 -7.47 15.91
N GLY A 119 22.62 -6.68 15.75
CA GLY A 119 23.17 -5.88 16.85
C GLY A 119 22.31 -4.65 17.20
N SER A 120 22.62 -4.01 18.33
CA SER A 120 21.88 -2.83 18.84
C SER A 120 21.91 -1.61 17.92
N ASP A 121 22.86 -1.51 17.00
CA ASP A 121 22.93 -0.41 16.01
C ASP A 121 21.76 -0.44 15.03
N PHE A 122 21.09 -1.58 14.89
CA PHE A 122 19.87 -1.68 14.09
C PHE A 122 18.64 -1.08 14.78
N SER A 123 18.71 -0.80 16.09
CA SER A 123 17.63 -0.15 16.84
C SER A 123 17.73 1.38 16.82
N ASP A 124 18.84 1.97 16.42
CA ASP A 124 18.99 3.42 16.31
C ASP A 124 18.42 3.94 14.99
N PRO A 125 17.29 4.70 14.97
CA PRO A 125 16.65 5.21 13.76
C PRO A 125 17.53 6.11 12.89
N ASN A 126 18.67 6.60 13.42
CA ASN A 126 19.61 7.44 12.70
C ASN A 126 20.82 6.65 12.16
N SER A 127 20.92 5.38 12.49
CA SER A 127 22.05 4.54 12.07
C SER A 127 21.91 4.07 10.62
N LYS A 128 23.05 3.83 9.97
CA LYS A 128 23.07 3.21 8.65
C LYS A 128 22.49 1.78 8.69
N SER A 129 22.72 1.06 9.78
CA SER A 129 22.20 -0.30 10.00
C SER A 129 20.67 -0.31 10.06
N TYR A 130 20.05 0.67 10.71
CA TYR A 130 18.59 0.81 10.71
C TYR A 130 18.03 1.07 9.30
N PHE A 131 18.68 1.89 8.48
CA PHE A 131 18.24 2.11 7.09
C PHE A 131 18.39 0.86 6.22
N GLU A 132 19.39 0.02 6.52
CA GLU A 132 19.56 -1.28 5.89
C GLU A 132 18.42 -2.24 6.28
N LEU A 133 18.02 -2.25 7.56
CA LEU A 133 16.86 -3.00 8.06
C LEU A 133 15.56 -2.55 7.36
N CYS A 134 15.30 -1.24 7.28
CA CYS A 134 14.14 -0.71 6.55
C CYS A 134 14.17 -1.07 5.06
N SER A 135 15.37 -1.20 4.48
CA SER A 135 15.52 -1.61 3.08
C SER A 135 15.26 -3.11 2.89
N ALA A 136 15.64 -3.92 3.87
CA ALA A 136 15.36 -5.36 3.89
C ALA A 136 13.85 -5.62 4.01
N GLU A 137 13.17 -4.91 4.93
CA GLU A 137 11.72 -5.01 5.07
C GLU A 137 11.01 -4.63 3.76
N ARG A 138 11.36 -3.47 3.18
CA ARG A 138 10.78 -3.03 1.91
C ARG A 138 10.99 -4.04 0.78
N TYR A 139 12.16 -4.67 0.72
CA TYR A 139 12.45 -5.73 -0.24
C TYR A 139 11.55 -6.94 -0.02
N ALA A 140 11.45 -7.43 1.23
CA ALA A 140 10.60 -8.54 1.62
C ALA A 140 9.13 -8.26 1.31
N ARG A 141 8.63 -7.10 1.72
CA ARG A 141 7.25 -6.66 1.48
C ARG A 141 6.91 -6.63 -0.01
N LYS A 142 7.78 -6.09 -0.85
CA LYS A 142 7.54 -6.08 -2.30
C LYS A 142 7.52 -7.46 -2.93
N LEU A 143 8.30 -8.39 -2.42
CA LEU A 143 8.24 -9.79 -2.87
C LEU A 143 6.90 -10.42 -2.48
N ILE A 144 6.44 -10.19 -1.24
CA ILE A 144 5.15 -10.67 -0.75
C ILE A 144 4.00 -10.11 -1.59
N GLU A 145 3.98 -8.79 -1.81
CA GLU A 145 2.96 -8.12 -2.62
C GLU A 145 2.95 -8.63 -4.07
N ALA A 146 4.14 -8.84 -4.66
CA ALA A 146 4.26 -9.38 -6.01
C ALA A 146 3.77 -10.82 -6.12
N TYR A 147 4.02 -11.64 -5.10
CA TYR A 147 3.62 -13.05 -5.07
C TYR A 147 2.13 -13.22 -4.78
N THR A 148 1.62 -12.53 -3.76
CA THR A 148 0.21 -12.65 -3.33
C THR A 148 -0.74 -11.81 -4.16
N GLN A 149 -0.24 -10.78 -4.86
CA GLN A 149 -1.02 -9.74 -5.54
C GLN A 149 -1.94 -8.97 -4.58
N GLN A 150 -1.56 -8.89 -3.29
CA GLN A 150 -2.29 -8.19 -2.23
C GLN A 150 -1.39 -7.26 -1.46
N GLN A 151 -2.01 -6.26 -0.81
CA GLN A 151 -1.38 -5.37 0.16
C GLN A 151 -1.96 -5.69 1.54
N PHE A 152 -1.07 -5.92 2.53
CA PHE A 152 -1.44 -6.33 3.89
C PHE A 152 -1.44 -5.15 4.87
N TYR A 153 -1.87 -3.99 4.41
CA TYR A 153 -2.13 -2.79 5.19
C TYR A 153 -3.38 -2.10 4.65
N LEU A 154 -4.00 -1.25 5.46
CA LEU A 154 -5.14 -0.47 5.00
C LEU A 154 -4.70 0.67 4.07
N TYR A 155 -5.42 0.84 2.98
CA TYR A 155 -5.24 1.95 2.04
C TYR A 155 -6.59 2.40 1.48
N ASP A 156 -6.73 3.70 1.26
CA ASP A 156 -7.91 4.23 0.59
C ASP A 156 -7.80 4.01 -0.91
N ASP A 157 -8.86 3.49 -1.52
CA ASP A 157 -8.91 3.22 -2.96
C ASP A 157 -10.34 3.29 -3.49
N VAL A 158 -10.43 3.35 -4.80
CA VAL A 158 -11.68 3.30 -5.55
C VAL A 158 -11.60 2.15 -6.53
N GLN A 159 -12.48 1.18 -6.37
CA GLN A 159 -12.53 0.01 -7.23
C GLN A 159 -13.78 -0.03 -8.07
N ILE A 160 -13.64 -0.57 -9.27
CA ILE A 160 -14.75 -0.82 -10.18
C ILE A 160 -15.05 -2.32 -10.19
N ALA A 161 -16.30 -2.65 -9.93
CA ALA A 161 -16.81 -4.01 -9.98
C ALA A 161 -18.04 -4.08 -10.91
N TYR A 162 -18.35 -5.27 -11.37
CA TYR A 162 -19.47 -5.49 -12.26
C TYR A 162 -20.51 -6.39 -11.59
N GLY A 163 -21.76 -5.95 -11.67
CA GLY A 163 -22.88 -6.74 -11.17
C GLY A 163 -23.06 -8.04 -11.96
N SER A 164 -23.29 -9.12 -11.24
CA SER A 164 -23.48 -10.47 -11.80
C SER A 164 -24.93 -10.97 -11.73
N GLY A 165 -25.87 -10.13 -11.27
CA GLY A 165 -27.23 -10.56 -11.00
C GLY A 165 -27.38 -11.35 -9.68
N SER A 166 -26.37 -11.36 -8.83
CA SER A 166 -26.39 -12.01 -7.50
C SER A 166 -26.53 -10.97 -6.37
N ASP A 167 -26.76 -11.46 -5.17
CA ASP A 167 -26.76 -10.64 -3.94
C ASP A 167 -25.38 -10.27 -3.43
N VAL A 168 -24.33 -10.73 -4.11
CA VAL A 168 -22.92 -10.41 -3.81
C VAL A 168 -22.28 -9.72 -5.00
N LEU A 169 -21.67 -8.56 -4.75
CA LEU A 169 -20.78 -7.87 -5.67
C LEU A 169 -19.36 -8.32 -5.39
N PRO A 170 -18.73 -9.11 -6.25
CA PRO A 170 -17.36 -9.56 -6.04
C PRO A 170 -16.38 -8.39 -6.21
N LEU A 171 -15.38 -8.31 -5.34
CA LEU A 171 -14.32 -7.32 -5.40
C LEU A 171 -12.97 -7.98 -5.68
N PRO A 172 -12.11 -7.34 -6.47
CA PRO A 172 -10.78 -7.88 -6.80
C PRO A 172 -9.81 -7.85 -5.61
N TYR A 173 -10.04 -6.92 -4.65
CA TYR A 173 -9.23 -6.79 -3.45
C TYR A 173 -10.10 -6.76 -2.20
N LYS A 174 -9.52 -7.13 -1.06
CA LYS A 174 -10.20 -7.17 0.22
C LYS A 174 -10.64 -5.78 0.64
N LEU A 175 -11.94 -5.62 0.92
CA LEU A 175 -12.54 -4.41 1.46
C LEU A 175 -12.64 -4.54 2.98
N ALA A 176 -12.05 -3.60 3.71
CA ALA A 176 -12.12 -3.53 5.17
C ALA A 176 -13.23 -2.59 5.63
N GLU A 177 -13.39 -1.44 4.99
CA GLU A 177 -14.44 -0.46 5.30
C GLU A 177 -15.05 0.08 4.00
N LEU A 178 -16.37 0.06 3.90
CA LEU A 178 -17.10 0.68 2.81
C LEU A 178 -17.39 2.14 3.17
N HIS A 179 -16.98 3.09 2.32
CA HIS A 179 -17.33 4.50 2.46
C HIS A 179 -18.47 4.85 1.53
N GLU A 180 -18.33 4.59 0.24
CA GLU A 180 -19.32 4.92 -0.77
C GLU A 180 -19.50 3.79 -1.78
N LEU A 181 -20.74 3.61 -2.20
CA LEU A 181 -21.12 2.69 -3.26
C LEU A 181 -21.94 3.44 -4.30
N TYR A 182 -21.51 3.37 -5.55
CA TYR A 182 -22.22 3.94 -6.70
C TYR A 182 -22.61 2.84 -7.68
N GLN A 183 -23.74 3.03 -8.37
CA GLN A 183 -24.12 2.24 -9.54
C GLN A 183 -24.28 3.18 -10.74
N ASN A 184 -23.54 2.94 -11.81
CA ASN A 184 -23.57 3.78 -13.02
C ASN A 184 -23.50 5.29 -12.67
N ASP A 185 -22.55 5.65 -11.77
CA ASP A 185 -22.33 7.00 -11.23
C ASP A 185 -23.43 7.58 -10.31
N ILE A 186 -24.48 6.82 -10.00
CA ILE A 186 -25.49 7.21 -9.02
C ILE A 186 -25.08 6.71 -7.64
N LEU A 187 -25.00 7.61 -6.66
CA LEU A 187 -24.67 7.27 -5.26
C LEU A 187 -25.81 6.42 -4.66
N LEU A 188 -25.49 5.21 -4.24
CA LEU A 188 -26.40 4.31 -3.54
C LEU A 188 -26.24 4.42 -2.02
N VAL A 189 -25.02 4.32 -1.53
CA VAL A 189 -24.69 4.30 -0.10
C VAL A 189 -23.50 5.22 0.16
N ASN A 190 -23.60 6.03 1.21
CA ASN A 190 -22.46 6.74 1.81
C ASN A 190 -22.52 6.52 3.32
N THR A 191 -21.62 5.71 3.85
CA THR A 191 -21.60 5.36 5.27
C THR A 191 -21.10 6.50 6.15
N LEU A 192 -20.27 7.40 5.61
CA LEU A 192 -19.72 8.54 6.35
C LEU A 192 -20.80 9.61 6.65
N THR A 193 -21.76 9.76 5.74
CA THR A 193 -22.87 10.74 5.88
C THR A 193 -24.21 10.07 6.20
N ASN A 194 -24.22 8.76 6.41
CA ASN A 194 -25.42 7.95 6.65
C ASN A 194 -26.48 8.10 5.53
N ILE A 195 -26.05 8.33 4.30
CA ILE A 195 -26.93 8.36 3.14
C ILE A 195 -27.12 6.93 2.62
N ASN A 196 -28.37 6.52 2.52
CA ASN A 196 -28.73 5.27 1.85
C ASN A 196 -29.88 5.58 0.87
N ASN A 197 -29.53 5.72 -0.40
CA ASN A 197 -30.47 5.92 -1.49
C ASN A 197 -30.96 4.57 -2.05
N TRP A 198 -30.48 3.49 -1.50
CA TRP A 198 -30.84 2.13 -1.86
C TRP A 198 -31.62 1.51 -0.70
N ASN A 199 -32.75 0.89 -0.97
CA ASN A 199 -33.62 0.32 0.08
C ASN A 199 -33.03 -0.94 0.74
N TYR A 200 -31.75 -1.18 0.60
CA TYR A 200 -31.05 -2.34 1.15
C TYR A 200 -29.89 -1.90 2.01
N SER A 201 -29.69 -2.58 3.13
CA SER A 201 -28.41 -2.47 3.80
C SER A 201 -27.36 -3.34 3.11
N THR A 202 -26.13 -2.89 3.17
CA THR A 202 -24.99 -3.61 2.61
C THR A 202 -24.07 -4.04 3.74
N ILE A 203 -23.57 -5.26 3.64
CA ILE A 203 -22.55 -5.81 4.53
C ILE A 203 -21.34 -6.25 3.72
N ILE A 204 -20.16 -6.08 4.28
CA ILE A 204 -18.93 -6.66 3.71
C ILE A 204 -19.02 -8.16 3.94
N SER A 205 -18.69 -8.95 2.92
CA SER A 205 -18.67 -10.42 3.02
C SER A 205 -17.62 -10.85 4.07
N GLU A 206 -17.81 -12.02 4.69
CA GLU A 206 -16.86 -12.52 5.70
C GLU A 206 -15.43 -12.63 5.19
N SER A 207 -15.26 -12.95 3.92
CA SER A 207 -13.92 -12.96 3.29
C SER A 207 -13.35 -11.56 3.04
N GLY A 208 -14.18 -10.53 3.03
CA GLY A 208 -13.84 -9.17 2.62
C GLY A 208 -13.78 -8.96 1.09
N PHE A 209 -13.83 -10.02 0.27
CA PHE A 209 -13.75 -9.93 -1.20
C PHE A 209 -15.11 -9.71 -1.89
N GLY A 210 -16.02 -9.06 -1.21
CA GLY A 210 -17.31 -8.70 -1.77
C GLY A 210 -18.17 -7.87 -0.86
N ILE A 211 -19.15 -7.22 -1.46
CA ILE A 211 -20.23 -6.53 -0.77
C ILE A 211 -21.49 -7.37 -0.96
N ARG A 212 -22.17 -7.66 0.13
CA ARG A 212 -23.41 -8.44 0.12
C ARG A 212 -24.59 -7.55 0.48
N ILE A 213 -25.71 -7.76 -0.22
CA ILE A 213 -26.99 -7.15 0.17
C ILE A 213 -27.55 -7.94 1.36
N ASN A 214 -27.85 -7.22 2.44
CA ASN A 214 -28.50 -7.82 3.60
C ASN A 214 -30.01 -7.94 3.35
N ARG A 215 -30.45 -9.14 3.02
CA ARG A 215 -31.87 -9.41 2.74
C ARG A 215 -32.74 -9.42 4.00
N ALA A 216 -32.15 -9.58 5.18
CA ALA A 216 -32.90 -9.58 6.42
C ALA A 216 -33.59 -8.22 6.69
N ASP A 217 -32.95 -7.13 6.29
CA ASP A 217 -33.49 -5.79 6.48
C ASP A 217 -34.58 -5.43 5.45
N MET A 218 -34.73 -6.24 4.39
CA MET A 218 -35.78 -6.00 3.39
C MET A 218 -37.20 -6.21 3.93
N LEU A 219 -37.36 -6.98 4.99
CA LEU A 219 -38.66 -7.30 5.57
C LEU A 219 -39.16 -6.21 6.54
N ASP A 220 -38.24 -5.41 7.12
CA ASP A 220 -38.57 -4.36 8.11
C ASP A 220 -38.71 -2.95 7.50
N ASN A 221 -38.23 -2.75 6.26
CA ASN A 221 -38.24 -1.42 5.62
C ASN A 221 -39.51 -1.11 4.82
N THR A 222 -40.69 -1.58 5.26
CA THR A 222 -41.93 -0.93 4.89
C THR A 222 -42.07 0.37 5.68
N VAL A 223 -41.26 1.39 5.32
CA VAL A 223 -41.51 2.76 5.78
C VAL A 223 -42.76 3.22 5.06
N TYR A 224 -43.91 2.96 5.67
CA TYR A 224 -45.14 3.65 5.32
C TYR A 224 -44.97 5.13 5.71
N THR A 225 -44.60 5.96 4.74
CA THR A 225 -44.76 7.40 4.95
C THR A 225 -46.25 7.67 5.12
N ALA A 226 -46.60 8.72 5.86
CA ALA A 226 -47.99 9.10 6.16
C ALA A 226 -48.93 9.26 4.93
N ASN A 227 -48.37 9.19 3.72
CA ASN A 227 -49.09 9.29 2.44
C ASN A 227 -49.06 7.98 1.61
N GLY A 228 -48.60 6.87 2.17
CA GLY A 228 -48.74 5.53 1.57
C GLY A 228 -47.97 5.26 0.28
N MET A 229 -47.18 6.19 -0.23
CA MET A 229 -46.32 5.99 -1.37
C MET A 229 -44.85 6.15 -0.96
N VAL A 230 -44.14 5.05 -0.91
CA VAL A 230 -42.69 5.10 -0.98
C VAL A 230 -42.31 5.50 -2.39
N PRO A 231 -41.53 6.58 -2.60
CA PRO A 231 -41.05 6.87 -3.95
C PRO A 231 -40.27 5.62 -4.43
N PRO A 232 -40.45 5.23 -5.71
CA PRO A 232 -39.72 4.11 -6.26
C PRO A 232 -38.22 4.35 -6.02
N PRO A 233 -37.46 3.35 -5.60
CA PRO A 233 -36.01 3.47 -5.47
C PRO A 233 -35.46 4.01 -6.78
N ILE A 234 -34.46 4.88 -6.71
CA ILE A 234 -33.80 5.51 -7.88
C ILE A 234 -33.27 4.41 -8.84
N ASN A 235 -33.32 3.19 -8.41
CA ASN A 235 -32.80 2.01 -9.10
C ASN A 235 -33.91 0.96 -9.24
N ASP A 236 -34.16 0.50 -10.47
CA ASP A 236 -35.14 -0.54 -10.82
C ASP A 236 -34.81 -1.94 -10.23
N ASN A 237 -33.88 -2.02 -9.30
CA ASN A 237 -33.38 -3.29 -8.77
C ASN A 237 -34.19 -3.75 -7.56
N TYR A 238 -35.47 -4.06 -7.80
CA TYR A 238 -36.40 -4.56 -6.79
C TYR A 238 -36.05 -5.95 -6.24
N ASN A 239 -35.06 -6.63 -6.83
CA ASN A 239 -34.83 -8.05 -6.54
C ASN A 239 -33.75 -8.30 -5.47
N GLY A 240 -33.16 -7.26 -4.88
CA GLY A 240 -32.06 -7.43 -3.91
C GLY A 240 -30.83 -8.11 -4.52
N VAL A 241 -30.49 -7.72 -5.74
CA VAL A 241 -29.32 -8.23 -6.47
C VAL A 241 -28.54 -7.08 -7.10
N PHE A 242 -27.25 -7.27 -7.28
CA PHE A 242 -26.40 -6.35 -8.06
C PHE A 242 -26.67 -6.59 -9.54
N SER A 243 -27.32 -5.64 -10.20
CA SER A 243 -27.81 -5.79 -11.58
C SER A 243 -26.73 -6.23 -12.54
N ASN A 244 -27.03 -7.26 -13.30
CA ASN A 244 -26.11 -7.78 -14.33
C ASN A 244 -25.80 -6.71 -15.37
N GLY A 245 -24.51 -6.55 -15.70
CA GLY A 245 -24.05 -5.54 -16.66
C GLY A 245 -23.95 -4.11 -16.12
N SER A 246 -24.39 -3.85 -14.89
CA SER A 246 -24.17 -2.54 -14.24
C SER A 246 -22.76 -2.43 -13.69
N THR A 247 -22.22 -1.22 -13.79
CA THR A 247 -20.92 -0.88 -13.20
C THR A 247 -21.12 -0.32 -11.81
N TYR A 248 -20.39 -0.87 -10.86
CA TYR A 248 -20.37 -0.40 -9.47
C TYR A 248 -19.01 0.19 -9.15
N ARG A 249 -18.99 1.40 -8.60
CA ARG A 249 -17.81 2.05 -8.09
C ARG A 249 -17.85 1.98 -6.56
N VAL A 250 -16.88 1.31 -5.98
CA VAL A 250 -16.74 1.08 -4.55
C VAL A 250 -15.59 1.93 -4.05
N GLN A 251 -15.86 2.82 -3.14
CA GLN A 251 -14.86 3.65 -2.47
C GLN A 251 -14.81 3.28 -1.00
N GLY A 252 -13.60 3.09 -0.46
CA GLY A 252 -13.44 2.68 0.93
C GLY A 252 -12.00 2.38 1.29
N LYS A 253 -11.81 1.76 2.45
CA LYS A 253 -10.51 1.23 2.86
C LYS A 253 -10.40 -0.23 2.43
N PHE A 254 -9.38 -0.49 1.67
CA PHE A 254 -9.04 -1.83 1.19
C PHE A 254 -7.81 -2.36 1.92
N GLY A 255 -7.60 -3.66 1.83
CA GLY A 255 -6.48 -4.36 2.44
C GLY A 255 -6.84 -5.02 3.77
N TRP A 256 -5.88 -5.07 4.68
CA TRP A 256 -6.00 -5.79 5.95
C TRP A 256 -5.84 -4.80 7.11
N ALA A 257 -6.71 -4.90 8.11
CA ALA A 257 -6.64 -4.05 9.31
C ALA A 257 -5.38 -4.36 10.14
N GLU A 258 -5.01 -5.63 10.17
CA GLU A 258 -3.82 -6.15 10.83
C GLU A 258 -3.09 -7.08 9.86
N VAL A 259 -1.78 -7.06 9.90
CA VAL A 259 -0.95 -7.99 9.11
C VAL A 259 -1.12 -9.39 9.69
N PRO A 260 -1.50 -10.40 8.89
CA PRO A 260 -1.59 -11.77 9.38
C PRO A 260 -0.22 -12.30 9.86
N ASP A 261 -0.23 -13.14 10.89
CA ASP A 261 0.97 -13.70 11.50
C ASP A 261 1.85 -14.46 10.48
N GLU A 262 1.22 -15.15 9.53
CA GLU A 262 1.95 -15.88 8.48
C GLU A 262 2.66 -14.92 7.51
N VAL A 263 2.08 -13.75 7.27
CA VAL A 263 2.69 -12.71 6.41
C VAL A 263 3.84 -12.03 7.13
N ASP A 264 3.68 -11.74 8.44
CA ASP A 264 4.76 -11.24 9.30
C ASP A 264 5.94 -12.21 9.32
N LEU A 265 5.67 -13.49 9.59
CA LEU A 265 6.71 -14.52 9.61
C LEU A 265 7.39 -14.68 8.25
N ALA A 266 6.63 -14.66 7.16
CA ALA A 266 7.18 -14.70 5.81
C ALA A 266 8.08 -13.48 5.52
N CYS A 267 7.70 -12.30 6.01
CA CYS A 267 8.50 -11.09 5.89
C CYS A 267 9.85 -11.25 6.59
N ILE A 268 9.88 -11.75 7.83
CA ILE A 268 11.11 -12.02 8.60
C ILE A 268 12.00 -13.03 7.86
N GLU A 269 11.42 -14.10 7.31
CA GLU A 269 12.18 -15.10 6.57
C GLU A 269 12.82 -14.53 5.28
N LEU A 270 12.13 -13.67 4.58
CA LEU A 270 12.68 -12.99 3.40
C LEU A 270 13.73 -11.94 3.78
N MET A 271 13.60 -11.28 4.94
CA MET A 271 14.63 -10.40 5.48
C MET A 271 15.90 -11.18 5.85
N LYS A 272 15.79 -12.41 6.39
CA LYS A 272 16.95 -13.31 6.61
C LYS A 272 17.70 -13.57 5.30
N ASP A 273 16.97 -13.83 4.22
CA ASP A 273 17.59 -14.04 2.91
C ASP A 273 18.29 -12.77 2.39
N TYR A 274 17.75 -11.59 2.68
CA TYR A 274 18.38 -10.31 2.32
C TYR A 274 19.71 -10.10 3.04
N PHE A 275 19.78 -10.37 4.35
CA PHE A 275 20.99 -10.22 5.16
C PHE A 275 21.99 -11.37 4.99
N SER A 276 21.55 -12.52 4.46
CA SER A 276 22.43 -13.65 4.27
C SER A 276 23.51 -13.34 3.24
N LYS A 277 24.78 -13.40 3.69
CA LYS A 277 25.97 -13.27 2.85
C LYS A 277 26.36 -14.60 2.20
N ASP A 278 25.72 -15.70 2.62
CA ASP A 278 26.05 -17.02 2.13
C ASP A 278 25.50 -17.22 0.72
N LYS A 279 26.41 -17.43 -0.24
CA LYS A 279 26.05 -17.71 -1.63
C LYS A 279 25.24 -19.01 -1.76
N VAL A 280 25.42 -19.96 -0.85
CA VAL A 280 24.67 -21.22 -0.82
C VAL A 280 23.19 -20.95 -0.53
N TRP A 281 22.87 -20.01 0.34
CA TRP A 281 21.50 -19.58 0.60
C TRP A 281 20.86 -18.90 -0.62
N ARG A 282 21.60 -18.05 -1.33
CA ARG A 282 21.16 -17.45 -2.59
C ARG A 282 20.98 -18.49 -3.70
N ASN A 283 21.67 -19.61 -3.59
CA ASN A 283 21.63 -20.72 -4.54
C ASN A 283 20.54 -21.75 -4.20
N LYS A 284 19.67 -21.53 -3.22
CA LYS A 284 18.47 -22.38 -2.92
C LYS A 284 17.63 -22.69 -4.17
N TYR A 285 17.82 -21.93 -5.21
CA TYR A 285 17.07 -21.99 -6.47
C TYR A 285 17.89 -22.42 -7.68
N MET A 286 19.08 -22.96 -7.45
CA MET A 286 19.79 -23.59 -8.54
C MET A 286 19.00 -24.80 -9.04
N LYS A 287 18.76 -24.81 -10.35
CA LYS A 287 18.03 -25.86 -11.03
C LYS A 287 18.67 -27.23 -10.87
N SER A 288 19.99 -27.28 -10.80
CA SER A 288 20.77 -28.48 -10.49
C SER A 288 22.18 -28.10 -10.04
N ILE A 289 22.73 -28.87 -9.11
CA ILE A 289 24.15 -28.85 -8.76
C ILE A 289 24.73 -30.19 -9.19
N LYS A 290 25.69 -30.17 -10.10
CA LYS A 290 26.40 -31.36 -10.54
C LYS A 290 27.84 -31.29 -10.03
N THR A 291 28.20 -32.25 -9.21
CA THR A 291 29.59 -32.51 -8.78
C THR A 291 30.06 -33.80 -9.44
N PHE A 292 31.36 -34.14 -9.29
CA PHE A 292 31.95 -35.32 -9.96
C PHE A 292 31.28 -36.64 -9.58
N ASP A 293 30.69 -36.69 -8.35
CA ASP A 293 30.19 -37.94 -7.76
C ASP A 293 28.66 -37.95 -7.56
N TRP A 294 27.97 -36.80 -7.67
CA TRP A 294 26.52 -36.74 -7.45
C TRP A 294 25.89 -35.51 -8.10
N GLN A 295 24.63 -35.68 -8.45
CA GLN A 295 23.81 -34.63 -9.06
C GLN A 295 22.56 -34.43 -8.21
N PHE A 296 22.33 -33.19 -7.75
CA PHE A 296 21.05 -32.78 -7.20
C PHE A 296 20.27 -32.00 -8.23
N GLU A 297 19.07 -32.46 -8.54
CA GLU A 297 18.09 -31.68 -9.32
C GLU A 297 17.03 -31.14 -8.36
N TYR A 298 16.93 -29.82 -8.31
CA TYR A 298 15.79 -29.17 -7.72
C TYR A 298 14.67 -29.09 -8.77
N ASN A 299 13.42 -29.29 -8.31
CA ASN A 299 12.25 -29.33 -9.17
C ASN A 299 12.26 -28.23 -10.23
N SER A 300 12.30 -28.63 -11.51
CA SER A 300 12.58 -27.74 -12.65
C SER A 300 11.35 -26.96 -13.14
N GLY A 301 10.29 -26.86 -12.34
CA GLY A 301 9.18 -25.93 -12.63
C GLY A 301 9.68 -24.50 -12.66
N THR A 302 9.16 -23.69 -13.57
CA THR A 302 9.43 -22.26 -13.60
C THR A 302 9.00 -21.69 -12.25
N TYR A 303 9.99 -21.44 -11.39
CA TYR A 303 9.72 -20.98 -10.04
C TYR A 303 9.20 -19.54 -10.11
N SER A 304 7.96 -19.35 -9.70
CA SER A 304 7.25 -18.07 -9.75
C SER A 304 6.99 -17.45 -8.37
N GLY A 305 7.67 -17.97 -7.32
CA GLY A 305 7.49 -17.53 -5.94
C GLY A 305 8.35 -16.36 -5.52
N THR A 306 8.40 -16.11 -4.19
CA THR A 306 9.21 -15.05 -3.58
C THR A 306 10.70 -15.32 -3.65
N GLY A 307 11.07 -16.55 -3.93
CA GLY A 307 12.44 -17.02 -3.86
C GLY A 307 12.75 -17.80 -2.57
N ASN A 308 11.83 -17.92 -1.65
CA ASN A 308 11.92 -18.71 -0.44
C ASN A 308 10.73 -19.65 -0.32
N LEU A 309 10.97 -20.96 -0.46
CA LEU A 309 9.91 -21.97 -0.46
C LEU A 309 9.08 -21.96 0.84
N TYR A 310 9.72 -21.71 1.98
CA TYR A 310 9.04 -21.65 3.26
C TYR A 310 8.12 -20.40 3.35
N ALA A 311 8.63 -19.25 2.93
CA ALA A 311 7.81 -18.04 2.83
C ALA A 311 6.62 -18.25 1.86
N ASP A 312 6.85 -18.93 0.73
CA ASP A 312 5.76 -19.22 -0.23
C ASP A 312 4.68 -20.13 0.35
N GLN A 313 5.06 -21.13 1.18
CA GLN A 313 4.09 -21.98 1.87
C GLN A 313 3.23 -21.20 2.86
N LEU A 314 3.83 -20.25 3.60
CA LEU A 314 3.10 -19.36 4.51
C LEU A 314 2.15 -18.42 3.75
N LEU A 315 2.55 -17.94 2.59
CA LEU A 315 1.80 -16.99 1.78
C LEU A 315 0.74 -17.62 0.87
N LEU A 316 0.79 -18.96 0.67
CA LEU A 316 -0.11 -19.66 -0.25
C LEU A 316 -1.61 -19.38 -0.01
N PRO A 317 -2.12 -19.30 1.23
CA PRO A 317 -3.53 -18.98 1.50
C PRO A 317 -3.94 -17.57 1.03
N TYR A 318 -2.98 -16.70 0.83
CA TYR A 318 -3.20 -15.28 0.50
C TYR A 318 -3.01 -14.97 -0.99
N VAL A 319 -2.61 -15.96 -1.80
CA VAL A 319 -2.39 -15.73 -3.24
C VAL A 319 -3.73 -15.56 -3.95
N ILE A 320 -3.95 -14.40 -4.57
CA ILE A 320 -5.12 -14.20 -5.43
C ILE A 320 -4.89 -14.91 -6.76
N ASN A 321 -5.55 -16.03 -6.92
CA ASN A 321 -5.66 -16.68 -8.22
C ASN A 321 -6.61 -15.85 -9.10
N LYS A 322 -6.08 -14.96 -9.92
CA LYS A 322 -6.86 -14.32 -10.97
C LYS A 322 -7.29 -15.44 -11.94
N MET A 323 -8.51 -15.95 -11.79
CA MET A 323 -9.13 -16.70 -12.88
C MET A 323 -9.19 -15.75 -14.07
N VAL A 324 -8.34 -16.00 -15.06
CA VAL A 324 -8.50 -15.40 -16.38
C VAL A 324 -9.76 -16.04 -16.95
N VAL A 325 -10.88 -15.32 -16.85
CA VAL A 325 -12.08 -15.66 -17.62
C VAL A 325 -11.74 -15.32 -19.07
N ILE A 326 -11.41 -16.36 -19.83
CA ILE A 326 -11.20 -16.28 -21.28
C ILE A 326 -12.56 -16.21 -21.96
#